data_9f8024a266472b6160b5036ecfc63781
#
_entry.id   9f8024a266472b6160b5036ecfc63781
#
_cell.length_a   1.000
_cell.length_b   1.000
_cell.length_c   1.000
_cell.angle_alpha   90.00
_cell.angle_beta   90.00
_cell.angle_gamma   90.00
#
_symmetry.space_group_name_H-M   'P 1'
#
loop_
_entity.id
_entity.type
_entity.pdbx_description
1 polymer ?
#
loop_
_entity_poly.entity_id
_entity_poly.type
_entity_poly.pdbx_seq_one_letter_code
_entity_poly.pdbx_strand_id
1 'polypeptide(L)'
;AAHRRFQLDVRGDGDLFSNRTIDRALAPETIRIIFARLVDWGRAAYEPPVPRGARVPRVGSVETSRATHAQSAAVALTAPATVDTPGSSILVYWRTPDEWADELYSWLCNTGQNRSVLTMYELLHSRFVEDEHLPPMMLKRALQALVAKKRAQIFGGTEGVHDENLGVKFV
;
A
#
# COMPACT_ATOMS: atom_id res chain seq x y z
N ALA A 1 -11.13 -3.66 20.02
CA ALA A 1 -9.88 -3.85 19.28
C ALA A 1 -9.77 -2.71 18.27
N ALA A 2 -8.70 -1.91 18.35
CA ALA A 2 -8.45 -0.86 17.37
C ALA A 2 -8.08 -1.55 16.05
N HIS A 3 -8.95 -1.44 15.05
CA HIS A 3 -8.66 -1.97 13.72
C HIS A 3 -7.47 -1.20 13.14
N ARG A 4 -6.36 -1.87 12.94
CA ARG A 4 -5.21 -1.32 12.23
C ARG A 4 -5.59 -1.15 10.76
N ARG A 5 -5.67 0.09 10.30
CA ARG A 5 -5.88 0.37 8.89
C ARG A 5 -4.52 0.46 8.22
N PHE A 6 -4.25 -0.45 7.29
CA PHE A 6 -3.01 -0.46 6.52
C PHE A 6 -3.11 0.38 5.25
N GLN A 7 -4.30 0.45 4.66
CA GLN A 7 -4.53 1.16 3.40
C GLN A 7 -5.47 2.33 3.62
N LEU A 8 -5.09 3.49 3.12
CA LEU A 8 -5.85 4.73 3.18
C LEU A 8 -5.96 5.34 1.78
N ASP A 9 -7.13 5.94 1.47
CA ASP A 9 -7.32 6.70 0.24
C ASP A 9 -6.62 8.06 0.34
N VAL A 10 -5.91 8.45 -0.71
CA VAL A 10 -5.20 9.74 -0.79
C VAL A 10 -6.17 10.93 -0.80
N ARG A 11 -7.43 10.70 -1.15
CA ARG A 11 -8.48 11.72 -1.09
C ARG A 11 -8.90 12.09 0.32
N GLY A 12 -8.54 11.23 1.29
CA GLY A 12 -8.86 11.46 2.69
C GLY A 12 -10.31 11.12 3.06
N ASP A 13 -10.94 10.25 2.29
CA ASP A 13 -12.27 9.76 2.61
C ASP A 13 -12.22 8.85 3.85
N GLY A 14 -12.93 9.24 4.88
CA GLY A 14 -13.11 8.42 6.06
C GLY A 14 -13.07 9.17 7.38
N ASP A 15 -13.55 8.50 8.43
CA ASP A 15 -13.64 9.04 9.80
C ASP A 15 -12.28 9.37 10.44
N LEU A 16 -11.18 8.92 9.84
CA LEU A 16 -9.83 9.19 10.35
C LEU A 16 -9.43 10.65 10.21
N PHE A 17 -9.90 11.32 9.15
CA PHE A 17 -9.54 12.70 8.82
C PHE A 17 -10.63 13.71 9.18
N SER A 18 -11.73 13.24 9.76
CA SER A 18 -12.86 14.06 10.19
C SER A 18 -13.21 13.77 11.64
N ASN A 19 -13.46 14.83 12.41
CA ASN A 19 -13.96 14.71 13.78
C ASN A 19 -15.35 15.30 13.85
N ARG A 20 -16.36 14.43 13.87
CA ARG A 20 -17.78 14.81 13.90
C ARG A 20 -18.18 15.52 15.17
N THR A 21 -17.48 15.27 16.28
CA THR A 21 -17.81 15.90 17.59
C THR A 21 -17.59 17.41 17.58
N ILE A 22 -16.59 17.87 16.84
CA ILE A 22 -16.23 19.28 16.71
C ILE A 22 -16.51 19.84 15.32
N ASP A 23 -17.16 19.03 14.45
CA ASP A 23 -17.48 19.35 13.05
C ASP A 23 -16.27 19.91 12.29
N ARG A 24 -15.14 19.22 12.39
CA ARG A 24 -13.90 19.59 11.69
C ARG A 24 -13.34 18.43 10.91
N ALA A 25 -12.84 18.72 9.71
CA ALA A 25 -12.11 17.79 8.86
C ALA A 25 -10.77 18.40 8.44
N LEU A 26 -9.79 17.56 8.20
CA LEU A 26 -8.52 17.98 7.61
C LEU A 26 -8.73 18.34 6.15
N ALA A 27 -8.11 19.44 5.71
CA ALA A 27 -8.12 19.81 4.30
C ALA A 27 -7.37 18.75 3.47
N PRO A 28 -7.83 18.45 2.24
CA PRO A 28 -7.18 17.44 1.38
C PRO A 28 -5.69 17.71 1.14
N GLU A 29 -5.30 18.98 1.05
CA GLU A 29 -3.89 19.37 0.91
C GLU A 29 -3.07 18.96 2.13
N THR A 30 -3.61 19.15 3.34
CA THR A 30 -2.94 18.76 4.59
C THR A 30 -2.76 17.24 4.64
N ILE A 31 -3.77 16.47 4.25
CA ILE A 31 -3.70 15.00 4.19
C ILE A 31 -2.58 14.57 3.23
N ARG A 32 -2.48 15.19 2.05
CA ARG A 32 -1.42 14.90 1.07
C ARG A 32 -0.03 15.23 1.60
N ILE A 33 0.12 16.33 2.32
CA ILE A 33 1.40 16.70 2.95
C ILE A 33 1.80 15.66 4.00
N ILE A 34 0.85 15.20 4.83
CA ILE A 34 1.09 14.14 5.82
C ILE A 34 1.54 12.86 5.11
N PHE A 35 0.85 12.46 4.06
CA PHE A 35 1.20 11.24 3.31
C PHE A 35 2.57 11.34 2.65
N ALA A 36 2.89 12.46 2.01
CA ALA A 36 4.20 12.70 1.44
C ALA A 36 5.31 12.56 2.51
N ARG A 37 5.09 13.11 3.70
CA ARG A 37 6.03 12.98 4.81
C ARG A 37 6.18 11.54 5.30
N LEU A 38 5.10 10.78 5.41
CA LEU A 38 5.17 9.36 5.78
C LEU A 38 5.97 8.54 4.76
N VAL A 39 5.82 8.86 3.47
CA VAL A 39 6.58 8.21 2.40
C VAL A 39 8.06 8.61 2.47
N ASP A 40 8.37 9.89 2.66
CA ASP A 40 9.75 10.38 2.82
C ASP A 40 10.46 9.72 4.01
N TRP A 41 9.74 9.45 5.08
CA TRP A 41 10.27 8.74 6.26
C TRP A 41 10.32 7.22 6.09
N GLY A 42 9.91 6.68 4.93
CA GLY A 42 9.86 5.24 4.69
C GLY A 42 8.82 4.50 5.54
N ARG A 43 7.83 5.22 6.10
CA ARG A 43 6.75 4.66 6.92
C ARG A 43 5.46 4.43 6.14
N ALA A 44 5.47 4.70 4.84
CA ALA A 44 4.36 4.43 3.93
C ALA A 44 4.85 4.31 2.49
N ALA A 45 4.02 3.77 1.61
CA ALA A 45 4.24 3.81 0.17
C ALA A 45 2.93 4.00 -0.57
N TYR A 46 3.00 4.71 -1.70
CA TYR A 46 1.85 4.83 -2.58
C TYR A 46 1.51 3.50 -3.26
N GLU A 47 0.23 3.24 -3.42
CA GLU A 47 -0.28 2.05 -4.07
C GLU A 47 -1.41 2.43 -5.07
N PRO A 48 -1.35 2.06 -6.35
CA PRO A 48 -0.18 1.46 -7.01
C PRO A 48 1.06 2.37 -6.97
N PRO A 49 2.28 1.80 -7.12
CA PRO A 49 3.51 2.57 -7.03
C PRO A 49 3.55 3.70 -8.05
N VAL A 50 3.95 4.89 -7.61
CA VAL A 50 4.14 6.02 -8.52
C VAL A 50 5.45 5.80 -9.28
N PRO A 51 5.46 5.80 -10.63
CA PRO A 51 6.68 5.64 -11.41
C PRO A 51 7.73 6.68 -11.03
N ARG A 52 9.00 6.26 -10.97
CA ARG A 52 10.12 7.19 -10.70
C ARG A 52 10.14 8.30 -11.75
N GLY A 53 10.01 9.55 -11.30
CA GLY A 53 9.96 10.72 -12.18
C GLY A 53 8.54 11.20 -12.51
N ALA A 54 7.48 10.45 -12.20
CA ALA A 54 6.14 10.99 -12.22
C ALA A 54 6.02 12.00 -11.06
N ARG A 55 5.73 13.24 -11.38
CA ARG A 55 5.39 14.24 -10.36
C ARG A 55 4.11 13.77 -9.67
N VAL A 56 4.20 13.42 -8.40
CA VAL A 56 3.01 13.43 -7.54
C VAL A 56 2.41 14.82 -7.71
N PRO A 57 1.11 14.96 -8.07
CA PRO A 57 0.53 16.27 -8.30
C PRO A 57 0.78 17.15 -7.07
N ARG A 58 1.67 18.12 -7.20
CA ARG A 58 1.89 19.14 -6.17
C ARG A 58 0.61 19.96 -6.14
N VAL A 59 -0.15 19.81 -5.08
CA VAL A 59 -1.21 20.74 -4.78
C VAL A 59 -0.56 22.06 -4.42
N GLY A 60 -0.75 23.08 -5.28
CA GLY A 60 -0.33 24.42 -4.94
C GLY A 60 0.43 25.22 -6.00
N SER A 61 0.34 24.89 -7.27
CA SER A 61 0.53 25.91 -8.29
C SER A 61 -0.84 26.24 -8.89
N VAL A 62 -1.49 27.21 -8.30
CA VAL A 62 -2.46 28.01 -9.05
C VAL A 62 -1.66 28.68 -10.16
N GLU A 63 -1.49 27.97 -11.27
CA GLU A 63 -1.13 28.65 -12.50
C GLU A 63 -2.31 29.50 -12.90
N THR A 64 -2.18 30.79 -12.63
CA THR A 64 -2.97 31.85 -13.21
C THR A 64 -2.70 31.82 -14.71
N SER A 65 -3.20 30.83 -15.40
CA SER A 65 -3.33 30.84 -16.84
C SER A 65 -4.65 31.47 -17.18
N ARG A 66 -4.55 32.74 -17.51
CA ARG A 66 -5.56 33.57 -18.10
C ARG A 66 -6.21 32.85 -19.27
N ALA A 67 -7.49 32.60 -19.12
CA ALA A 67 -8.55 32.45 -20.11
C ALA A 67 -8.20 32.17 -21.57
N THR A 68 -8.69 31.04 -22.06
CA THR A 68 -9.52 31.05 -23.27
C THR A 68 -10.58 29.94 -23.19
N HIS A 69 -11.81 30.39 -23.07
CA HIS A 69 -13.08 29.81 -23.49
C HIS A 69 -13.39 28.33 -23.28
N ALA A 70 -14.29 28.11 -22.32
CA ALA A 70 -15.56 27.39 -22.49
C ALA A 70 -15.53 26.27 -23.56
N GLN A 71 -15.31 25.04 -23.07
CA GLN A 71 -15.94 23.81 -23.61
C GLN A 71 -15.21 22.54 -23.16
N SER A 72 -14.85 22.41 -21.92
CA SER A 72 -14.33 21.13 -21.44
C SER A 72 -14.64 20.82 -19.96
N ALA A 73 -15.55 21.57 -19.34
CA ALA A 73 -15.89 21.36 -17.92
C ALA A 73 -16.97 20.29 -17.68
N ALA A 74 -17.55 19.72 -18.73
CA ALA A 74 -18.66 18.75 -18.60
C ALA A 74 -18.24 17.28 -18.70
N VAL A 75 -17.00 16.97 -19.07
CA VAL A 75 -16.55 15.58 -19.24
C VAL A 75 -15.75 15.05 -18.05
N ALA A 76 -15.30 15.92 -17.16
CA ALA A 76 -14.46 15.52 -16.00
C ALA A 76 -15.27 15.01 -14.79
N LEU A 77 -16.60 15.04 -14.84
CA LEU A 77 -17.48 14.66 -13.71
C LEU A 77 -18.07 13.25 -13.83
N THR A 78 -17.78 12.50 -14.90
CA THR A 78 -18.41 11.20 -15.16
C THR A 78 -17.43 10.06 -15.41
N ALA A 79 -16.15 10.24 -15.19
CA ALA A 79 -15.24 9.11 -15.18
C ALA A 79 -15.30 8.45 -13.79
N PRO A 80 -15.72 7.17 -13.70
CA PRO A 80 -15.51 6.43 -12.46
C PRO A 80 -14.03 6.48 -12.17
N ALA A 81 -13.66 6.92 -10.96
CA ALA A 81 -12.28 6.87 -10.52
C ALA A 81 -11.86 5.41 -10.53
N THR A 82 -11.18 4.99 -11.58
CA THR A 82 -10.61 3.66 -11.67
C THR A 82 -9.60 3.53 -10.54
N VAL A 83 -9.75 2.47 -9.76
CA VAL A 83 -8.96 2.13 -8.57
C VAL A 83 -7.45 2.02 -8.88
N ASP A 84 -7.09 2.03 -10.16
CA ASP A 84 -5.74 1.78 -10.69
C ASP A 84 -4.92 3.04 -11.02
N THR A 85 -5.38 4.23 -10.61
CA THR A 85 -4.56 5.43 -10.82
C THR A 85 -3.33 5.37 -9.89
N PRO A 86 -2.09 5.46 -10.42
CA PRO A 86 -0.87 5.46 -9.60
C PRO A 86 -0.97 6.48 -8.46
N GLY A 87 -0.73 6.02 -7.23
CA GLY A 87 -0.82 6.85 -6.04
C GLY A 87 -2.24 7.17 -5.58
N SER A 88 -3.26 6.39 -5.96
CA SER A 88 -4.64 6.58 -5.51
C SER A 88 -4.85 6.24 -4.05
N SER A 89 -4.06 5.33 -3.52
CA SER A 89 -4.06 4.97 -2.11
C SER A 89 -2.65 4.96 -1.52
N ILE A 90 -2.56 4.93 -0.22
CA ILE A 90 -1.31 4.81 0.52
C ILE A 90 -1.36 3.61 1.45
N LEU A 91 -0.30 2.82 1.43
CA LEU A 91 -0.07 1.72 2.35
C LEU A 91 0.77 2.22 3.52
N VAL A 92 0.19 2.27 4.71
CA VAL A 92 0.85 2.75 5.93
C VAL A 92 1.55 1.59 6.64
N TYR A 93 2.78 1.80 7.05
CA TYR A 93 3.59 0.81 7.72
C TYR A 93 3.50 0.97 9.24
N TRP A 94 2.71 0.13 9.87
CA TRP A 94 2.72 -0.02 11.33
C TRP A 94 4.04 -0.64 11.81
N ARG A 95 4.52 -1.62 11.03
CA ARG A 95 5.89 -2.13 11.04
C ARG A 95 6.43 -2.05 9.62
N THR A 96 7.70 -1.82 9.46
CA THR A 96 8.35 -1.78 8.15
C THR A 96 8.27 -3.16 7.46
N PRO A 97 8.37 -3.23 6.14
CA PRO A 97 8.43 -4.52 5.44
C PRO A 97 9.55 -5.44 5.95
N ASP A 98 10.66 -4.86 6.40
CA ASP A 98 11.79 -5.61 6.98
C ASP A 98 11.45 -6.22 8.34
N GLU A 99 10.76 -5.48 9.20
CA GLU A 99 10.27 -5.96 10.50
C GLU A 99 9.23 -7.06 10.31
N TRP A 100 8.31 -6.91 9.34
CA TRP A 100 7.36 -7.95 8.97
C TRP A 100 8.03 -9.20 8.42
N ALA A 101 9.09 -9.03 7.64
CA ALA A 101 9.89 -10.14 7.12
C ALA A 101 10.54 -10.94 8.25
N ASP A 102 11.13 -10.28 9.23
CA ASP A 102 11.78 -10.95 10.36
C ASP A 102 10.74 -11.65 11.27
N GLU A 103 9.57 -11.05 11.47
CA GLU A 103 8.46 -11.64 12.23
C GLU A 103 7.91 -12.90 11.52
N LEU A 104 7.63 -12.79 10.21
CA LEU A 104 7.19 -13.92 9.40
C LEU A 104 8.21 -15.06 9.42
N TYR A 105 9.48 -14.74 9.28
CA TYR A 105 10.54 -15.76 9.33
C TYR A 105 10.62 -16.44 10.70
N SER A 106 10.50 -15.69 11.78
CA SER A 106 10.47 -16.22 13.14
C SER A 106 9.26 -17.15 13.34
N TRP A 107 8.10 -16.76 12.83
CA TRP A 107 6.90 -17.59 12.86
C TRP A 107 7.10 -18.92 12.09
N LEU A 108 7.68 -18.87 10.89
CA LEU A 108 8.00 -20.06 10.09
C LEU A 108 8.98 -21.00 10.81
N CYS A 109 9.99 -20.45 11.48
CA CYS A 109 10.90 -21.24 12.28
C CYS A 109 10.20 -21.91 13.47
N ASN A 110 9.33 -21.16 14.17
CA ASN A 110 8.61 -21.67 15.33
C ASN A 110 7.57 -22.73 14.96
N THR A 111 6.99 -22.65 13.76
CA THR A 111 6.05 -23.66 13.24
C THR A 111 6.72 -24.82 12.51
N GLY A 112 8.06 -24.82 12.41
CA GLY A 112 8.82 -25.86 11.73
C GLY A 112 8.66 -25.83 10.20
N GLN A 113 8.18 -24.74 9.63
CA GLN A 113 7.96 -24.56 8.19
C GLN A 113 9.18 -23.93 7.49
N ASN A 114 10.26 -23.65 8.20
CA ASN A 114 11.52 -23.26 7.60
C ASN A 114 12.03 -24.38 6.69
N ARG A 115 12.62 -24.04 5.56
CA ARG A 115 13.04 -24.94 4.47
C ARG A 115 11.90 -25.65 3.74
N SER A 116 10.64 -25.22 3.93
CA SER A 116 9.49 -25.68 3.16
C SER A 116 9.25 -24.78 1.96
N VAL A 117 8.39 -25.25 1.08
CA VAL A 117 7.82 -24.48 -0.03
C VAL A 117 6.35 -24.25 0.31
N LEU A 118 5.96 -22.99 0.40
CA LEU A 118 4.59 -22.59 0.62
C LEU A 118 4.11 -21.75 -0.58
N THR A 119 2.84 -21.87 -0.91
CA THR A 119 2.22 -21.00 -1.89
C THR A 119 1.84 -19.66 -1.26
N MET A 120 1.71 -18.63 -2.08
CA MET A 120 1.20 -17.33 -1.62
C MET A 120 -0.21 -17.46 -1.01
N TYR A 121 -1.03 -18.36 -1.58
CA TYR A 121 -2.35 -18.70 -1.05
C TYR A 121 -2.28 -19.24 0.38
N GLU A 122 -1.41 -20.24 0.64
CA GLU A 122 -1.24 -20.80 1.98
C GLU A 122 -0.72 -19.76 2.99
N LEU A 123 0.16 -18.87 2.55
CA LEU A 123 0.64 -17.78 3.39
C LEU A 123 -0.45 -16.77 3.72
N LEU A 124 -1.30 -16.40 2.75
CA LEU A 124 -2.42 -15.48 2.95
C LEU A 124 -3.47 -16.04 3.91
N HIS A 125 -3.68 -17.36 3.92
CA HIS A 125 -4.60 -18.05 4.83
C HIS A 125 -3.90 -18.63 6.06
N SER A 126 -2.67 -18.21 6.33
CA SER A 126 -1.95 -18.63 7.53
C SER A 126 -2.45 -17.88 8.75
N ARG A 127 -2.34 -18.53 9.92
CA ARG A 127 -2.65 -17.90 11.21
C ARG A 127 -1.89 -16.60 11.43
N PHE A 128 -0.65 -16.51 10.96
CA PHE A 128 0.15 -15.31 11.06
C PHE A 128 -0.53 -14.11 10.38
N VAL A 129 -1.04 -14.30 9.16
CA VAL A 129 -1.70 -13.23 8.40
C VAL A 129 -3.08 -12.90 8.99
N GLU A 130 -3.81 -13.91 9.45
CA GLU A 130 -5.12 -13.73 10.08
C GLU A 130 -5.02 -12.97 11.41
N ASP A 131 -4.12 -13.38 12.31
CA ASP A 131 -3.94 -12.78 13.64
C ASP A 131 -3.46 -11.32 13.54
N GLU A 132 -2.55 -11.01 12.63
CA GLU A 132 -2.01 -9.67 12.42
C GLU A 132 -2.85 -8.82 11.45
N HIS A 133 -3.88 -9.40 10.82
CA HIS A 133 -4.72 -8.73 9.80
C HIS A 133 -3.87 -8.11 8.69
N LEU A 134 -2.84 -8.85 8.26
CA LEU A 134 -1.83 -8.35 7.33
C LEU A 134 -2.40 -8.31 5.90
N PRO A 135 -2.42 -7.15 5.21
CA PRO A 135 -2.92 -7.08 3.84
C PRO A 135 -1.96 -7.80 2.87
N PRO A 136 -2.51 -8.39 1.77
CA PRO A 136 -1.70 -9.11 0.78
C PRO A 136 -0.51 -8.32 0.24
N MET A 137 -0.69 -7.02 0.04
CA MET A 137 0.37 -6.14 -0.45
C MET A 137 1.53 -6.01 0.53
N MET A 138 1.24 -5.98 1.84
CA MET A 138 2.27 -5.94 2.87
C MET A 138 3.00 -7.27 2.97
N LEU A 139 2.27 -8.40 2.91
CA LEU A 139 2.87 -9.73 2.87
C LEU A 139 3.83 -9.85 1.67
N LYS A 140 3.42 -9.41 0.48
CA LYS A 140 4.27 -9.42 -0.72
C LYS A 140 5.55 -8.61 -0.52
N ARG A 141 5.47 -7.44 0.11
CA ARG A 141 6.65 -6.60 0.43
C ARG A 141 7.55 -7.25 1.47
N ALA A 142 6.99 -7.90 2.50
CA ALA A 142 7.75 -8.66 3.48
C ALA A 142 8.49 -9.85 2.83
N LEU A 143 7.84 -10.57 1.92
CA LEU A 143 8.47 -11.64 1.15
C LEU A 143 9.60 -11.12 0.25
N GLN A 144 9.42 -9.97 -0.41
CA GLN A 144 10.50 -9.32 -1.18
C GLN A 144 11.68 -8.95 -0.29
N ALA A 145 11.45 -8.47 0.94
CA ALA A 145 12.50 -8.20 1.91
C ALA A 145 13.23 -9.48 2.33
N LEU A 146 12.53 -10.62 2.51
CA LEU A 146 13.17 -11.93 2.77
C LEU A 146 14.01 -12.41 1.60
N VAL A 147 13.56 -12.18 0.37
CA VAL A 147 14.35 -12.48 -0.84
C VAL A 147 15.62 -11.63 -0.87
N ALA A 148 15.53 -10.35 -0.58
CA ALA A 148 16.69 -9.46 -0.49
C ALA A 148 17.68 -9.91 0.60
N LYS A 149 17.18 -10.43 1.73
CA LYS A 149 17.96 -11.02 2.82
C LYS A 149 18.47 -12.45 2.52
N LYS A 150 18.17 -13.00 1.33
CA LYS A 150 18.50 -14.39 0.91
C LYS A 150 17.93 -15.49 1.82
N ARG A 151 16.82 -15.18 2.50
CA ARG A 151 16.10 -16.12 3.37
C ARG A 151 14.89 -16.77 2.69
N ALA A 152 14.51 -16.27 1.51
CA ALA A 152 13.44 -16.82 0.69
C ALA A 152 13.77 -16.72 -0.79
N GLN A 153 13.14 -17.58 -1.59
CA GLN A 153 13.16 -17.54 -3.05
C GLN A 153 11.70 -17.63 -3.53
N ILE A 154 11.31 -16.73 -4.43
CA ILE A 154 9.99 -16.73 -5.04
C ILE A 154 10.13 -17.32 -6.45
N PHE A 155 9.23 -18.22 -6.82
CA PHE A 155 9.19 -18.87 -8.13
C PHE A 155 7.74 -19.09 -8.58
N GLY A 156 7.55 -19.25 -9.89
CA GLY A 156 6.24 -19.61 -10.45
C GLY A 156 5.33 -18.42 -10.81
N GLY A 157 5.87 -17.23 -11.05
CA GLY A 157 5.09 -16.10 -11.55
C GLY A 157 5.45 -15.75 -12.99
N THR A 158 4.54 -15.95 -13.93
CA THR A 158 4.54 -15.19 -15.17
C THR A 158 3.85 -13.87 -14.86
N GLU A 159 4.47 -12.74 -15.22
CA GLU A 159 3.89 -11.41 -15.00
C GLU A 159 2.43 -11.37 -15.45
N GLY A 160 1.51 -11.11 -14.52
CA GLY A 160 0.16 -10.63 -14.85
C GLY A 160 -1.04 -11.50 -14.49
N VAL A 161 -0.91 -12.72 -13.97
CA VAL A 161 -2.10 -13.53 -13.65
C VAL A 161 -1.92 -14.28 -12.33
N HIS A 162 -2.70 -13.86 -11.32
CA HIS A 162 -2.89 -14.48 -10.01
C HIS A 162 -1.61 -14.73 -9.20
N ASP A 163 -1.20 -13.73 -8.45
CA ASP A 163 -0.14 -13.78 -7.44
C ASP A 163 -0.30 -14.93 -6.41
N GLU A 164 -1.50 -15.50 -6.29
CA GLU A 164 -1.85 -16.56 -5.35
C GLU A 164 -1.11 -17.88 -5.60
N ASN A 165 -0.74 -18.15 -6.85
CA ASN A 165 -0.02 -19.37 -7.25
C ASN A 165 1.51 -19.25 -7.16
N LEU A 166 2.02 -18.13 -6.67
CA LEU A 166 3.46 -17.97 -6.46
C LEU A 166 3.93 -18.93 -5.37
N GLY A 167 4.95 -19.74 -5.69
CA GLY A 167 5.66 -20.55 -4.71
C GLY A 167 6.74 -19.74 -4.01
N VAL A 168 6.85 -19.90 -2.71
CA VAL A 168 7.90 -19.29 -1.88
C VAL A 168 8.65 -20.39 -1.16
N LYS A 169 9.93 -20.52 -1.44
CA LYS A 169 10.83 -21.44 -0.75
C LYS A 169 11.59 -20.66 0.32
N PHE A 170 11.49 -21.09 1.55
CA PHE A 170 12.26 -20.54 2.66
C PHE A 170 13.57 -21.32 2.85
N VAL A 171 14.63 -20.60 3.24
CA VAL A 171 16.01 -21.17 3.35
C VAL A 171 16.49 -21.05 4.79
#